data_fb354788b0becd059f9802bd3a059333
#
_entry.id   fb354788b0becd059f9802bd3a059333
#
_cell.length_a   1.000
_cell.length_b   1.000
_cell.length_c   1.000
_cell.angle_alpha   90.00
_cell.angle_beta   90.00
_cell.angle_gamma   90.00
#
_symmetry.space_group_name_H-M   'P 1'
#
loop_
_entity.id
_entity.type
_entity.pdbx_description
1 polymer ?
#
loop_
_entity_poly.entity_id
_entity_poly.type
_entity_poly.pdbx_seq_one_letter_code
_entity_poly.pdbx_strand_id
1 'polypeptide(L)'
;PEVVSDRRQFIDLSKEYKELNKIIEKFKTYELTLSNESEALDLIKDGSDSEIQDMAKKQLEESRILIPKLEEELKILLIPKDPDDSKNVVVEIRAGTGGDEASIFAGDLFRMYTKYCLDRGWSTSTVDISEGTAGGFKEIIFEISGEDVYSFLKFESGVHRVQRVPQTETQGRVHTSAATVMVLPEAEEFDIKIDMNE
;
A
#
# COMPACT_ATOMS: atom_id res chain seq x y z
N PRO A 1 27.86 7.97 -15.29
CA PRO A 1 28.61 8.58 -14.19
C PRO A 1 27.92 9.81 -13.60
N GLU A 2 27.28 10.65 -14.44
CA GLU A 2 26.65 11.92 -14.01
C GLU A 2 25.40 11.69 -13.14
N VAL A 3 24.58 10.69 -13.42
CA VAL A 3 23.36 10.36 -12.67
C VAL A 3 23.67 9.88 -11.26
N VAL A 4 24.82 9.21 -11.04
CA VAL A 4 25.23 8.72 -9.69
C VAL A 4 25.70 9.86 -8.80
N SER A 5 26.09 11.00 -9.36
CA SER A 5 26.51 12.19 -8.61
C SER A 5 25.31 13.01 -8.12
N ASP A 6 24.16 12.89 -8.76
CA ASP A 6 22.91 13.50 -8.30
C ASP A 6 22.06 12.45 -7.56
N ARG A 7 22.12 12.50 -6.23
CA ARG A 7 21.43 11.56 -5.34
C ARG A 7 19.91 11.50 -5.60
N ARG A 8 19.29 12.62 -5.96
CA ARG A 8 17.85 12.72 -6.22
C ARG A 8 17.49 11.99 -7.50
N GLN A 9 18.14 12.34 -8.61
CA GLN A 9 17.92 11.67 -9.89
C GLN A 9 18.17 10.15 -9.78
N PHE A 10 19.18 9.75 -9.01
CA PHE A 10 19.47 8.33 -8.80
C PHE A 10 18.32 7.61 -8.08
N ILE A 11 17.73 8.23 -7.05
CA ILE A 11 16.61 7.65 -6.29
C ILE A 11 15.38 7.53 -7.18
N ASP A 12 15.02 8.60 -7.92
CA ASP A 12 13.85 8.63 -8.79
C ASP A 12 13.96 7.59 -9.92
N LEU A 13 15.09 7.56 -10.61
CA LEU A 13 15.36 6.57 -11.65
C LEU A 13 15.41 5.14 -11.11
N SER A 14 15.89 4.93 -9.88
CA SER A 14 15.91 3.61 -9.26
C SER A 14 14.50 3.13 -8.91
N LYS A 15 13.61 4.03 -8.47
CA LYS A 15 12.19 3.72 -8.23
C LYS A 15 11.51 3.36 -9.56
N GLU A 16 11.67 4.21 -10.58
CA GLU A 16 11.10 3.99 -11.92
C GLU A 16 11.61 2.67 -12.52
N TYR A 17 12.90 2.39 -12.44
CA TYR A 17 13.48 1.13 -12.89
C TYR A 17 12.87 -0.09 -12.18
N LYS A 18 12.69 -0.02 -10.85
CA LYS A 18 12.10 -1.10 -10.06
C LYS A 18 10.65 -1.39 -10.49
N GLU A 19 9.88 -0.35 -10.80
CA GLU A 19 8.50 -0.48 -11.27
C GLU A 19 8.42 -1.05 -12.68
N LEU A 20 9.18 -0.47 -13.61
CA LEU A 20 9.24 -0.94 -14.99
C LEU A 20 9.75 -2.38 -15.09
N ASN A 21 10.71 -2.77 -14.25
CA ASN A 21 11.23 -4.12 -14.25
C ASN A 21 10.16 -5.16 -13.86
N LYS A 22 9.29 -4.85 -12.90
CA LYS A 22 8.15 -5.72 -12.53
C LYS A 22 7.23 -5.96 -13.73
N ILE A 23 6.94 -4.90 -14.51
CA ILE A 23 6.10 -4.98 -15.71
C ILE A 23 6.80 -5.82 -16.79
N ILE A 24 8.09 -5.57 -17.03
CA ILE A 24 8.87 -6.27 -18.06
C ILE A 24 9.00 -7.76 -17.74
N GLU A 25 9.26 -8.14 -16.50
CA GLU A 25 9.33 -9.55 -16.08
C GLU A 25 7.99 -10.27 -16.30
N LYS A 26 6.89 -9.63 -15.93
CA LYS A 26 5.56 -10.18 -16.16
C LYS A 26 5.24 -10.28 -17.65
N PHE A 27 5.58 -9.26 -18.44
CA PHE A 27 5.40 -9.26 -19.88
C PHE A 27 6.20 -10.35 -20.58
N LYS A 28 7.45 -10.58 -20.19
CA LYS A 28 8.27 -11.69 -20.73
C LYS A 28 7.63 -13.06 -20.45
N THR A 29 7.03 -13.22 -19.26
CA THR A 29 6.32 -14.46 -18.94
C THR A 29 5.08 -14.63 -19.83
N TYR A 30 4.35 -13.55 -20.07
CA TYR A 30 3.20 -13.55 -20.98
C TYR A 30 3.59 -13.89 -22.42
N GLU A 31 4.64 -13.26 -22.94
CA GLU A 31 5.18 -13.47 -24.28
C GLU A 31 5.65 -14.93 -24.47
N LEU A 32 6.37 -15.49 -23.48
CA LEU A 32 6.78 -16.89 -23.47
C LEU A 32 5.57 -17.84 -23.47
N THR A 33 4.54 -17.52 -22.70
CA THR A 33 3.31 -18.35 -22.63
C THR A 33 2.55 -18.34 -23.96
N LEU A 34 2.50 -17.21 -24.67
CA LEU A 34 1.94 -17.11 -26.01
C LEU A 34 2.74 -17.93 -27.04
N SER A 35 4.08 -17.89 -26.95
CA SER A 35 4.95 -18.71 -27.80
C SER A 35 4.69 -20.21 -27.56
N ASN A 36 4.59 -20.60 -26.31
CA ASN A 36 4.30 -21.99 -25.92
C ASN A 36 2.91 -22.45 -26.43
N GLU A 37 1.90 -21.57 -26.40
CA GLU A 37 0.58 -21.86 -26.96
C GLU A 37 0.67 -22.11 -28.49
N SER A 38 1.38 -21.21 -29.20
CA SER A 38 1.56 -21.33 -30.65
C SER A 38 2.31 -22.60 -31.02
N GLU A 39 3.42 -22.89 -30.35
CA GLU A 39 4.22 -24.10 -30.56
C GLU A 39 3.40 -25.39 -30.29
N ALA A 40 2.63 -25.41 -29.20
CA ALA A 40 1.76 -26.53 -28.88
C ALA A 40 0.69 -26.77 -29.96
N LEU A 41 0.10 -25.69 -30.50
CA LEU A 41 -0.86 -25.78 -31.61
C LEU A 41 -0.23 -26.35 -32.89
N ASP A 42 1.00 -25.95 -33.20
CA ASP A 42 1.69 -26.42 -34.39
C ASP A 42 2.10 -27.90 -34.27
N LEU A 43 2.57 -28.34 -33.08
CA LEU A 43 2.86 -29.73 -32.79
C LEU A 43 1.62 -30.64 -32.88
N ILE A 44 0.46 -30.14 -32.47
CA ILE A 44 -0.80 -30.87 -32.58
C ILE A 44 -1.23 -31.03 -34.06
N LYS A 45 -1.00 -30.00 -34.91
CA LYS A 45 -1.32 -30.01 -36.32
C LYS A 45 -0.41 -30.91 -37.15
N ASP A 46 0.87 -30.96 -36.82
CA ASP A 46 1.90 -31.75 -37.56
C ASP A 46 1.71 -33.27 -37.45
N GLY A 47 0.82 -33.75 -36.56
CA GLY A 47 0.53 -35.17 -36.45
C GLY A 47 1.69 -36.01 -35.92
N SER A 48 2.60 -35.46 -35.15
CA SER A 48 3.72 -36.12 -34.49
C SER A 48 3.25 -37.25 -33.56
N ASP A 49 4.21 -38.00 -33.05
CA ASP A 49 4.01 -39.13 -32.15
C ASP A 49 2.97 -38.84 -31.04
N SER A 50 2.18 -39.86 -30.68
CA SER A 50 1.09 -39.77 -29.71
C SER A 50 1.52 -39.14 -28.36
N GLU A 51 2.73 -39.45 -27.88
CA GLU A 51 3.28 -38.91 -26.64
C GLU A 51 3.51 -37.40 -26.75
N ILE A 52 4.04 -36.93 -27.89
CA ILE A 52 4.30 -35.52 -28.18
C ILE A 52 2.98 -34.74 -28.26
N GLN A 53 1.96 -35.34 -28.91
CA GLN A 53 0.64 -34.75 -28.99
C GLN A 53 -0.03 -34.57 -27.61
N ASP A 54 0.11 -35.55 -26.71
CA ASP A 54 -0.48 -35.48 -25.38
C ASP A 54 0.25 -34.45 -24.50
N MET A 55 1.55 -34.31 -24.64
CA MET A 55 2.32 -33.24 -24.01
C MET A 55 1.89 -31.86 -24.55
N ALA A 56 1.77 -31.73 -25.86
CA ALA A 56 1.35 -30.47 -26.51
C ALA A 56 -0.07 -30.06 -26.10
N LYS A 57 -1.01 -31.01 -25.99
CA LYS A 57 -2.36 -30.74 -25.50
C LYS A 57 -2.36 -30.23 -24.05
N LYS A 58 -1.56 -30.85 -23.18
CA LYS A 58 -1.42 -30.40 -21.78
C LYS A 58 -0.84 -29.00 -21.70
N GLN A 59 0.23 -28.73 -22.45
CA GLN A 59 0.86 -27.41 -22.51
C GLN A 59 -0.12 -26.35 -23.05
N LEU A 60 -0.94 -26.68 -24.04
CA LEU A 60 -1.97 -25.81 -24.59
C LEU A 60 -3.02 -25.46 -23.54
N GLU A 61 -3.47 -26.45 -22.77
CA GLU A 61 -4.46 -26.22 -21.70
C GLU A 61 -3.89 -25.33 -20.58
N GLU A 62 -2.66 -25.59 -20.14
CA GLU A 62 -1.95 -24.77 -19.15
C GLU A 62 -1.80 -23.33 -19.63
N SER A 63 -1.37 -23.12 -20.90
CA SER A 63 -1.21 -21.80 -21.49
C SER A 63 -2.54 -21.04 -21.57
N ARG A 64 -3.61 -21.69 -21.98
CA ARG A 64 -4.96 -21.10 -22.07
C ARG A 64 -5.54 -20.67 -20.72
N ILE A 65 -5.15 -21.31 -19.63
CA ILE A 65 -5.52 -20.89 -18.27
C ILE A 65 -4.65 -19.73 -17.80
N LEU A 66 -3.36 -19.73 -18.17
CA LEU A 66 -2.41 -18.76 -17.66
C LEU A 66 -2.45 -17.42 -18.39
N ILE A 67 -2.69 -17.41 -19.71
CA ILE A 67 -2.75 -16.20 -20.54
C ILE A 67 -3.72 -15.15 -19.97
N PRO A 68 -5.03 -15.47 -19.74
CA PRO A 68 -5.97 -14.48 -19.22
C PRO A 68 -5.62 -13.95 -17.84
N LYS A 69 -4.96 -14.77 -17.00
CA LYS A 69 -4.47 -14.31 -15.68
C LYS A 69 -3.34 -13.30 -15.82
N LEU A 70 -2.39 -13.59 -16.71
CA LEU A 70 -1.27 -12.69 -16.98
C LEU A 70 -1.74 -11.38 -17.62
N GLU A 71 -2.74 -11.42 -18.50
CA GLU A 71 -3.35 -10.22 -19.08
C GLU A 71 -4.00 -9.34 -18.00
N GLU A 72 -4.72 -9.94 -17.06
CA GLU A 72 -5.36 -9.21 -15.96
C GLU A 72 -4.31 -8.59 -15.01
N GLU A 73 -3.27 -9.36 -14.66
CA GLU A 73 -2.16 -8.87 -13.85
C GLU A 73 -1.40 -7.73 -14.55
N LEU A 74 -1.15 -7.84 -15.86
CA LEU A 74 -0.52 -6.78 -16.64
C LEU A 74 -1.39 -5.52 -16.73
N LYS A 75 -2.70 -5.66 -16.91
CA LYS A 75 -3.63 -4.52 -16.89
C LYS A 75 -3.54 -3.76 -15.57
N ILE A 76 -3.50 -4.47 -14.44
CA ILE A 76 -3.37 -3.86 -13.11
C ILE A 76 -2.02 -3.15 -12.95
N LEU A 77 -0.92 -3.78 -13.41
CA LEU A 77 0.42 -3.19 -13.33
C LEU A 77 0.60 -1.95 -14.21
N LEU A 78 -0.19 -1.83 -15.28
CA LEU A 78 -0.16 -0.68 -16.21
C LEU A 78 -1.06 0.49 -15.78
N ILE A 79 -1.83 0.35 -14.70
CA ILE A 79 -2.61 1.47 -14.16
C ILE A 79 -1.63 2.53 -13.63
N PRO A 80 -1.76 3.79 -14.08
CA PRO A 80 -0.93 4.87 -13.56
C PRO A 80 -1.07 4.99 -12.04
N LYS A 81 0.05 4.95 -11.34
CA LYS A 81 0.09 5.16 -9.89
C LYS A 81 0.13 6.64 -9.57
N ASP A 82 -0.41 6.99 -8.43
CA ASP A 82 -0.26 8.31 -7.84
C ASP A 82 1.23 8.51 -7.46
N PRO A 83 1.86 9.63 -7.87
CA PRO A 83 3.26 9.89 -7.53
C PRO A 83 3.51 9.93 -6.02
N ASP A 84 2.49 10.25 -5.23
CA ASP A 84 2.60 10.28 -3.77
C ASP A 84 2.52 8.90 -3.13
N ASP A 85 2.06 7.86 -3.84
CA ASP A 85 1.86 6.51 -3.30
C ASP A 85 3.12 5.91 -2.67
N SER A 86 4.30 6.26 -3.16
CA SER A 86 5.59 5.78 -2.65
C SER A 86 6.13 6.57 -1.45
N LYS A 87 5.45 7.65 -1.03
CA LYS A 87 5.90 8.50 0.06
C LYS A 87 5.64 7.87 1.43
N ASN A 88 6.44 8.27 2.40
CA ASN A 88 6.12 8.09 3.82
C ASN A 88 4.91 8.94 4.19
N VAL A 89 4.35 8.70 5.35
CA VAL A 89 3.18 9.45 5.81
C VAL A 89 3.36 10.01 7.21
N VAL A 90 2.70 11.16 7.43
CA VAL A 90 2.43 11.69 8.76
C VAL A 90 0.96 11.40 9.06
N VAL A 91 0.72 10.71 10.16
CA VAL A 91 -0.62 10.36 10.63
C VAL A 91 -0.91 11.16 11.88
N GLU A 92 -2.06 11.83 11.88
CA GLU A 92 -2.60 12.54 13.03
C GLU A 92 -3.90 11.87 13.44
N ILE A 93 -4.02 11.55 14.74
CA ILE A 93 -5.26 11.02 15.32
C ILE A 93 -5.71 11.99 16.41
N ARG A 94 -6.92 12.55 16.25
CA ARG A 94 -7.55 13.43 17.23
C ARG A 94 -8.79 12.78 17.83
N ALA A 95 -8.89 12.79 19.16
CA ALA A 95 -10.10 12.45 19.85
C ALA A 95 -11.23 13.42 19.47
N GLY A 96 -12.38 12.89 19.08
CA GLY A 96 -13.58 13.64 18.73
C GLY A 96 -14.60 13.67 19.86
N THR A 97 -15.87 13.50 19.50
CA THR A 97 -16.97 13.43 20.47
C THR A 97 -16.94 12.13 21.26
N GLY A 98 -17.16 12.20 22.58
CA GLY A 98 -17.18 11.02 23.47
C GLY A 98 -16.38 11.20 24.77
N GLY A 99 -15.84 12.40 25.02
CA GLY A 99 -15.08 12.69 26.26
C GLY A 99 -13.86 11.78 26.42
N ASP A 100 -13.64 11.27 27.63
CA ASP A 100 -12.50 10.39 27.95
C ASP A 100 -12.44 9.13 27.09
N GLU A 101 -13.60 8.55 26.74
CA GLU A 101 -13.64 7.35 25.87
C GLU A 101 -13.14 7.64 24.45
N ALA A 102 -13.35 8.84 23.92
CA ALA A 102 -12.80 9.22 22.63
C ALA A 102 -11.26 9.27 22.65
N SER A 103 -10.67 9.72 23.76
CA SER A 103 -9.21 9.71 23.97
C SER A 103 -8.66 8.29 24.08
N ILE A 104 -9.36 7.39 24.77
CA ILE A 104 -9.01 5.97 24.87
C ILE A 104 -9.10 5.33 23.48
N PHE A 105 -10.15 5.63 22.72
CA PHE A 105 -10.33 5.14 21.36
C PHE A 105 -9.23 5.62 20.41
N ALA A 106 -8.79 6.88 20.51
CA ALA A 106 -7.63 7.37 19.76
C ALA A 106 -6.37 6.57 20.07
N GLY A 107 -6.17 6.20 21.34
CA GLY A 107 -5.09 5.30 21.77
C GLY A 107 -5.21 3.88 21.19
N ASP A 108 -6.42 3.37 21.07
CA ASP A 108 -6.67 2.06 20.45
C ASP A 108 -6.35 2.09 18.95
N LEU A 109 -6.75 3.16 18.24
CA LEU A 109 -6.40 3.37 16.83
C LEU A 109 -4.89 3.46 16.63
N PHE A 110 -4.19 4.22 17.44
CA PHE A 110 -2.72 4.30 17.39
C PHE A 110 -2.07 2.93 17.56
N ARG A 111 -2.51 2.14 18.55
CA ARG A 111 -2.00 0.77 18.75
C ARG A 111 -2.30 -0.14 17.55
N MET A 112 -3.49 -0.01 16.96
CA MET A 112 -3.89 -0.76 15.77
C MET A 112 -2.96 -0.44 14.59
N TYR A 113 -2.75 0.84 14.28
CA TYR A 113 -1.86 1.26 13.19
C TYR A 113 -0.41 0.86 13.45
N THR A 114 0.11 1.06 14.66
CA THR A 114 1.47 0.65 15.01
C THR A 114 1.69 -0.84 14.83
N LYS A 115 0.72 -1.67 15.25
CA LYS A 115 0.79 -3.12 15.05
C LYS A 115 0.75 -3.49 13.57
N TYR A 116 -0.14 -2.88 12.80
CA TYR A 116 -0.22 -3.10 11.35
C TYR A 116 1.09 -2.72 10.66
N CYS A 117 1.70 -1.59 11.04
CA CYS A 117 2.99 -1.17 10.52
C CYS A 117 4.09 -2.19 10.81
N LEU A 118 4.13 -2.72 12.04
CA LEU A 118 5.09 -3.75 12.44
C LEU A 118 4.93 -5.03 11.59
N ASP A 119 3.69 -5.47 11.39
CA ASP A 119 3.39 -6.67 10.58
C ASP A 119 3.78 -6.47 9.09
N ARG A 120 3.80 -5.21 8.61
CA ARG A 120 4.26 -4.83 7.26
C ARG A 120 5.78 -4.59 7.18
N GLY A 121 6.49 -4.58 8.29
CA GLY A 121 7.91 -4.21 8.33
C GLY A 121 8.17 -2.72 8.16
N TRP A 122 7.15 -1.88 8.41
CA TRP A 122 7.28 -0.43 8.41
C TRP A 122 7.75 0.07 9.78
N SER A 123 8.47 1.19 9.80
CA SER A 123 8.88 1.86 11.02
C SER A 123 7.91 2.98 11.40
N THR A 124 7.70 3.18 12.69
CA THR A 124 6.88 4.27 13.23
C THR A 124 7.70 5.12 14.18
N SER A 125 7.57 6.44 14.06
CA SER A 125 8.22 7.43 14.93
C SER A 125 7.19 8.44 15.42
N THR A 126 7.08 8.62 16.73
CA THR A 126 6.15 9.60 17.28
C THR A 126 6.74 11.01 17.21
N VAL A 127 5.96 11.95 16.67
CA VAL A 127 6.33 13.37 16.51
C VAL A 127 5.84 14.21 17.67
N ASP A 128 4.54 14.07 18.01
CA ASP A 128 3.93 14.83 19.10
C ASP A 128 2.82 14.05 19.78
N ILE A 129 2.64 14.30 21.07
CA ILE A 129 1.62 13.64 21.91
C ILE A 129 0.93 14.64 22.81
N SER A 130 -0.41 14.61 22.81
CA SER A 130 -1.25 15.23 23.81
C SER A 130 -2.06 14.16 24.53
N GLU A 131 -1.75 13.89 25.77
CA GLU A 131 -2.39 12.82 26.54
C GLU A 131 -3.82 13.16 26.97
N GLY A 132 -4.68 12.13 27.03
CA GLY A 132 -6.02 12.23 27.59
C GLY A 132 -6.02 12.13 29.11
N THR A 133 -7.02 12.73 29.76
CA THR A 133 -7.14 12.75 31.24
C THR A 133 -7.39 11.38 31.85
N ALA A 134 -8.09 10.49 31.15
CA ALA A 134 -8.39 9.12 31.57
C ALA A 134 -7.56 8.05 30.83
N GLY A 135 -6.45 8.46 30.23
CA GLY A 135 -5.61 7.64 29.36
C GLY A 135 -5.92 7.84 27.87
N GLY A 136 -5.13 7.21 27.00
CA GLY A 136 -5.19 7.44 25.57
C GLY A 136 -4.68 8.85 25.19
N PHE A 137 -5.11 9.35 24.04
CA PHE A 137 -4.60 10.60 23.48
C PHE A 137 -5.75 11.56 23.13
N LYS A 138 -5.60 12.83 23.47
CA LYS A 138 -6.39 13.90 22.86
C LYS A 138 -5.97 14.09 21.41
N GLU A 139 -4.65 14.02 21.19
CA GLU A 139 -4.04 14.11 19.88
C GLU A 139 -2.72 13.33 19.90
N ILE A 140 -2.45 12.62 18.82
CA ILE A 140 -1.15 12.00 18.59
C ILE A 140 -0.78 12.14 17.12
N ILE A 141 0.47 12.59 16.88
CA ILE A 141 1.06 12.73 15.57
C ILE A 141 2.27 11.79 15.48
N PHE A 142 2.30 10.98 14.45
CA PHE A 142 3.40 10.03 14.23
C PHE A 142 3.68 9.84 12.74
N GLU A 143 4.93 9.59 12.43
CA GLU A 143 5.39 9.26 11.09
C GLU A 143 5.42 7.75 10.89
N ILE A 144 5.13 7.32 9.65
CA ILE A 144 5.27 5.94 9.22
C ILE A 144 6.13 5.92 7.97
N SER A 145 7.25 5.19 8.04
CA SER A 145 8.21 5.08 6.95
C SER A 145 8.34 3.64 6.48
N GLY A 146 8.31 3.44 5.15
CA GLY A 146 8.40 2.12 4.53
C GLY A 146 8.11 2.16 3.03
N GLU A 147 7.91 1.00 2.42
CA GLU A 147 7.60 0.89 1.00
C GLU A 147 6.10 1.12 0.76
N ASP A 148 5.75 2.07 -0.13
CA ASP A 148 4.39 2.37 -0.61
C ASP A 148 3.39 2.68 0.52
N VAL A 149 3.83 3.30 1.61
CA VAL A 149 3.02 3.52 2.82
C VAL A 149 1.77 4.34 2.53
N TYR A 150 1.92 5.46 1.79
CA TYR A 150 0.79 6.33 1.47
C TYR A 150 -0.28 5.62 0.64
N SER A 151 0.12 4.75 -0.30
CA SER A 151 -0.83 3.99 -1.13
C SER A 151 -1.83 3.16 -0.32
N PHE A 152 -1.38 2.64 0.84
CA PHE A 152 -2.22 1.83 1.73
C PHE A 152 -3.02 2.67 2.71
N LEU A 153 -2.43 3.75 3.23
CA LEU A 153 -3.02 4.49 4.35
C LEU A 153 -3.83 5.72 3.94
N LYS A 154 -3.71 6.21 2.70
CA LYS A 154 -4.43 7.41 2.22
C LYS A 154 -5.95 7.33 2.38
N PHE A 155 -6.51 6.12 2.33
CA PHE A 155 -7.96 5.90 2.46
C PHE A 155 -8.44 5.82 3.92
N GLU A 156 -7.50 5.81 4.88
CA GLU A 156 -7.82 5.83 6.31
C GLU A 156 -8.21 7.23 6.81
N SER A 157 -7.93 8.29 6.04
CA SER A 157 -8.32 9.65 6.40
C SER A 157 -9.83 9.78 6.53
N GLY A 158 -10.29 10.22 7.70
CA GLY A 158 -11.70 10.43 7.95
C GLY A 158 -12.09 10.33 9.43
N VAL A 159 -13.38 10.21 9.66
CA VAL A 159 -13.93 10.04 11.01
C VAL A 159 -14.16 8.58 11.30
N HIS A 160 -13.44 8.05 12.27
CA HIS A 160 -13.59 6.70 12.79
C HIS A 160 -14.55 6.71 13.97
N ARG A 161 -15.46 5.76 14.01
CA ARG A 161 -16.49 5.64 15.04
C ARG A 161 -16.47 4.27 15.69
N VAL A 162 -16.57 4.26 17.02
CA VAL A 162 -16.73 3.02 17.79
C VAL A 162 -18.03 3.04 18.57
N GLN A 163 -18.68 1.89 18.64
CA GLN A 163 -19.83 1.63 19.49
C GLN A 163 -19.49 0.45 20.40
N ARG A 164 -19.28 0.75 21.67
CA ARG A 164 -18.96 -0.25 22.70
C ARG A 164 -19.41 0.25 24.08
N VAL A 165 -19.38 -0.62 25.06
CA VAL A 165 -19.46 -0.21 26.47
C VAL A 165 -18.09 0.42 26.80
N PRO A 166 -18.04 1.74 27.12
CA PRO A 166 -16.79 2.40 27.45
C PRO A 166 -16.13 1.83 28.70
N GLN A 167 -14.81 1.91 28.80
CA GLN A 167 -14.10 1.59 30.04
C GLN A 167 -14.47 2.52 31.20
N THR A 168 -14.96 3.73 30.86
CA THR A 168 -15.43 4.76 31.80
C THR A 168 -16.91 4.58 32.23
N GLU A 169 -17.63 3.63 31.65
CA GLU A 169 -19.05 3.39 31.93
C GLU A 169 -19.25 2.32 33.00
N THR A 170 -19.94 2.66 34.07
CA THR A 170 -20.17 1.76 35.21
C THR A 170 -21.49 0.95 35.14
N GLN A 171 -22.44 1.41 34.28
CA GLN A 171 -23.78 0.81 34.19
C GLN A 171 -23.95 -0.11 32.96
N GLY A 172 -22.87 -0.37 32.22
CA GLY A 172 -22.88 -1.29 31.08
C GLY A 172 -23.61 -0.77 29.83
N ARG A 173 -23.83 0.54 29.72
CA ARG A 173 -24.50 1.14 28.55
C ARG A 173 -23.54 1.27 27.39
N VAL A 174 -24.02 0.99 26.17
CA VAL A 174 -23.28 1.21 24.94
C VAL A 174 -23.28 2.69 24.58
N HIS A 175 -22.09 3.27 24.39
CA HIS A 175 -21.90 4.64 23.94
C HIS A 175 -21.24 4.65 22.55
N THR A 176 -21.38 5.78 21.88
CA THR A 176 -20.70 6.06 20.61
C THR A 176 -19.60 7.08 20.85
N SER A 177 -18.38 6.73 20.46
CA SER A 177 -17.24 7.64 20.47
C SER A 177 -16.64 7.76 19.08
N ALA A 178 -16.05 8.89 18.78
CA ALA A 178 -15.43 9.17 17.50
C ALA A 178 -14.01 9.72 17.66
N ALA A 179 -13.17 9.42 16.69
CA ALA A 179 -11.86 10.02 16.51
C ALA A 179 -11.65 10.37 15.03
N THR A 180 -10.90 11.42 14.76
CA THR A 180 -10.52 11.81 13.41
C THR A 180 -9.12 11.30 13.12
N VAL A 181 -8.94 10.66 11.97
CA VAL A 181 -7.63 10.25 11.45
C VAL A 181 -7.33 11.10 10.22
N MET A 182 -6.16 11.70 10.17
CA MET A 182 -5.65 12.42 9.02
C MET A 182 -4.35 11.75 8.58
N VAL A 183 -4.24 11.41 7.30
CA VAL A 183 -3.04 10.82 6.69
C VAL A 183 -2.57 11.78 5.61
N LEU A 184 -1.37 12.29 5.77
CA LEU A 184 -0.73 13.22 4.83
C LEU A 184 0.56 12.59 4.29
N PRO A 185 0.86 12.71 2.99
CA PRO A 185 2.16 12.32 2.48
C PRO A 185 3.24 13.24 3.08
N GLU A 186 4.40 12.68 3.37
CA GLU A 186 5.56 13.44 3.83
C GLU A 186 5.97 14.45 2.76
N ALA A 187 6.08 15.72 3.15
CA ALA A 187 6.55 16.78 2.26
C ALA A 187 8.08 16.69 2.13
N GLU A 188 8.58 16.77 0.90
CA GLU A 188 10.01 16.85 0.66
C GLU A 188 10.48 18.31 0.78
N GLU A 189 11.72 18.57 1.26
CA GLU A 189 12.27 19.92 1.52
C GLU A 189 12.16 20.87 0.31
N PHE A 190 12.10 20.36 -0.91
CA PHE A 190 12.00 21.15 -2.15
C PHE A 190 10.56 21.41 -2.63
N ASP A 191 9.56 20.81 -1.99
CA ASP A 191 8.15 21.10 -2.26
C ASP A 191 7.75 22.46 -1.67
N ILE A 192 8.57 22.99 -0.76
CA ILE A 192 8.33 24.27 -0.09
C ILE A 192 9.24 25.33 -0.70
N LYS A 193 8.69 26.17 -1.58
CA LYS A 193 9.35 27.41 -2.03
C LYS A 193 8.96 28.55 -1.09
N ILE A 194 9.86 28.88 -0.16
CA ILE A 194 9.68 30.05 0.71
C ILE A 194 10.20 31.27 -0.07
N ASP A 195 9.31 32.20 -0.43
CA ASP A 195 9.73 33.50 -0.95
C ASP A 195 10.13 34.38 0.25
N MET A 196 11.44 34.64 0.37
CA MET A 196 12.02 35.41 1.48
C MET A 196 11.73 36.92 1.39
N ASN A 197 10.95 37.36 0.38
CA ASN A 197 10.62 38.77 0.16
C ASN A 197 9.18 39.12 0.53
N GLU A 198 8.38 38.18 1.08
CA GLU A 198 7.12 38.43 1.74
C GLU A 198 7.29 38.36 3.28
#